data_328bdf068393514549a1c0d83e56fcc3
#
_entry.id   328bdf068393514549a1c0d83e56fcc3
#
_cell.length_a   1.000
_cell.length_b   1.000
_cell.length_c   1.000
_cell.angle_alpha   90.00
_cell.angle_beta   90.00
_cell.angle_gamma   90.00
#
_symmetry.space_group_name_H-M   'P 1'
#
loop_
_entity.id
_entity.type
_entity.pdbx_description
1 polymer ?
#
loop_
_entity_poly.entity_id
_entity_poly.type
_entity_poly.pdbx_seq_one_letter_code
_entity_poly.pdbx_strand_id
1 'polypeptide(L)'
;MLGLGTFMLSPEDAYTSTLEALKMGYSLIDTANAYVNERAVGRAIKDSGIDRKNIFLSTKIWASEYENENTVEETLERLGVDYVDLLYIHQPAGNWLAGYRMLEKAYREGKAKSIGISNFEGKYM
;
A
#
# COMPACT_ATOMS: atom_id res chain seq x y z
N MET A 1 3.66 6.24 16.95
CA MET A 1 2.92 6.48 15.71
C MET A 1 1.62 5.69 15.73
N LEU A 2 0.51 6.36 15.49
CA LEU A 2 -0.79 5.70 15.37
C LEU A 2 -1.07 5.39 13.92
N GLY A 3 -1.62 4.21 13.66
CA GLY A 3 -1.89 3.75 12.31
C GLY A 3 -3.30 3.19 12.14
N LEU A 4 -3.77 3.21 10.90
CA LEU A 4 -5.04 2.62 10.50
C LEU A 4 -4.81 1.59 9.42
N GLY A 5 -5.37 0.38 9.61
CA GLY A 5 -5.41 -0.64 8.57
C GLY A 5 -6.79 -0.65 7.92
N THR A 6 -6.82 -0.84 6.60
CA THR A 6 -8.07 -0.81 5.83
C THR A 6 -8.57 -2.19 5.44
N PHE A 7 -8.03 -3.23 6.04
CA PHE A 7 -8.44 -4.61 5.76
C PHE A 7 -9.95 -4.79 5.99
N MET A 8 -10.62 -5.38 5.02
CA MET A 8 -12.05 -5.68 5.04
C MET A 8 -12.98 -4.47 5.12
N LEU A 9 -12.48 -3.25 4.91
CA LEU A 9 -13.34 -2.09 4.82
C LEU A 9 -13.87 -1.95 3.38
N SER A 10 -15.16 -1.60 3.27
CA SER A 10 -15.71 -1.22 1.96
C SER A 10 -15.02 0.07 1.48
N PRO A 11 -15.06 0.38 0.18
CA PRO A 11 -14.48 1.65 -0.29
C PRO A 11 -15.01 2.86 0.45
N GLU A 12 -16.31 2.92 0.73
CA GLU A 12 -16.93 4.03 1.46
C GLU A 12 -16.42 4.11 2.89
N ASP A 13 -16.37 2.98 3.59
CA ASP A 13 -15.87 2.94 4.97
C ASP A 13 -14.37 3.23 5.01
N ALA A 14 -13.61 2.76 4.03
CA ALA A 14 -12.18 3.04 3.95
C ALA A 14 -11.94 4.53 3.78
N TYR A 15 -12.72 5.21 2.94
CA TYR A 15 -12.62 6.66 2.75
C TYR A 15 -12.90 7.39 4.07
N THR A 16 -14.03 7.10 4.69
CA THR A 16 -14.45 7.79 5.92
C THR A 16 -13.47 7.56 7.06
N SER A 17 -13.09 6.30 7.27
CA SER A 17 -12.18 5.94 8.37
C SER A 17 -10.80 6.54 8.17
N THR A 18 -10.29 6.53 6.94
CA THR A 18 -8.98 7.11 6.64
C THR A 18 -8.99 8.61 6.85
N LEU A 19 -10.03 9.29 6.34
CA LEU A 19 -10.14 10.74 6.49
C LEU A 19 -10.20 11.13 7.96
N GLU A 20 -11.02 10.45 8.75
CA GLU A 20 -11.16 10.74 10.17
C GLU A 20 -9.89 10.43 10.94
N ALA A 21 -9.23 9.31 10.64
CA ALA A 21 -7.97 8.95 11.30
C ALA A 21 -6.91 10.01 11.07
N LEU A 22 -6.78 10.49 9.83
CA LEU A 22 -5.82 11.55 9.51
C LEU A 22 -6.12 12.85 10.25
N LYS A 23 -7.40 13.20 10.35
CA LYS A 23 -7.82 14.39 11.10
C LYS A 23 -7.54 14.25 12.59
N MET A 24 -7.51 13.04 13.12
CA MET A 24 -7.23 12.75 14.53
C MET A 24 -5.74 12.61 14.84
N GLY A 25 -4.88 12.81 13.85
CA GLY A 25 -3.44 12.74 14.05
C GLY A 25 -2.79 11.39 13.74
N TYR A 26 -3.54 10.43 13.18
CA TYR A 26 -2.94 9.19 12.70
C TYR A 26 -2.05 9.48 11.50
N SER A 27 -0.86 8.93 11.49
CA SER A 27 0.10 9.19 10.41
C SER A 27 0.43 7.96 9.57
N LEU A 28 0.06 6.76 10.03
CA LEU A 28 0.32 5.52 9.30
C LEU A 28 -1.00 4.98 8.74
N ILE A 29 -1.04 4.82 7.41
CA ILE A 29 -2.18 4.21 6.71
C ILE A 29 -1.67 2.97 5.98
N ASP A 30 -2.25 1.81 6.26
CA ASP A 30 -1.89 0.54 5.64
C ASP A 30 -3.04 0.01 4.80
N THR A 31 -2.77 -0.32 3.56
CA THR A 31 -3.76 -0.87 2.64
C THR A 31 -3.13 -1.97 1.77
N ALA A 32 -3.86 -2.46 0.78
CA ALA A 32 -3.35 -3.45 -0.16
C ALA A 32 -4.24 -3.47 -1.40
N ASN A 33 -3.67 -3.85 -2.56
CA ASN A 33 -4.47 -3.96 -3.77
C ASN A 33 -5.56 -5.04 -3.65
N ALA A 34 -5.33 -6.07 -2.84
CA ALA A 34 -6.32 -7.12 -2.59
C ALA A 34 -7.54 -6.64 -1.80
N TYR A 35 -7.44 -5.50 -1.11
CA TYR A 35 -8.54 -4.96 -0.31
C TYR A 35 -9.58 -4.24 -1.16
N VAL A 36 -9.25 -3.92 -2.41
CA VAL A 36 -10.14 -3.26 -3.37
C VAL A 36 -10.61 -1.88 -2.89
N ASN A 37 -9.84 -1.23 -2.05
CA ASN A 37 -10.22 0.08 -1.49
C ASN A 37 -9.13 1.15 -1.62
N GLU A 38 -8.09 0.89 -2.44
CA GLU A 38 -6.98 1.84 -2.59
C GLU A 38 -7.41 3.20 -3.13
N ARG A 39 -8.36 3.23 -4.06
CA ARG A 39 -8.84 4.51 -4.60
C ARG A 39 -9.52 5.36 -3.53
N ALA A 40 -10.28 4.71 -2.65
CA ALA A 40 -10.95 5.40 -1.56
C ALA A 40 -9.94 5.96 -0.55
N VAL A 41 -8.93 5.16 -0.23
CA VAL A 41 -7.84 5.59 0.66
C VAL A 41 -7.11 6.79 0.05
N GLY A 42 -6.79 6.73 -1.24
CA GLY A 42 -6.13 7.83 -1.94
C GLY A 42 -6.95 9.12 -1.92
N ARG A 43 -8.26 9.02 -2.15
CA ARG A 43 -9.14 10.20 -2.07
C ARG A 43 -9.14 10.81 -0.67
N ALA A 44 -9.18 9.97 0.36
CA ALA A 44 -9.17 10.44 1.73
C ALA A 44 -7.87 11.18 2.07
N ILE A 45 -6.74 10.66 1.61
CA ILE A 45 -5.45 11.32 1.81
C ILE A 45 -5.47 12.70 1.16
N LYS A 46 -5.94 12.79 -0.08
CA LYS A 46 -6.04 14.06 -0.79
C LYS A 46 -6.98 15.02 -0.07
N ASP A 47 -8.15 14.55 0.32
CA ASP A 47 -9.19 15.39 0.93
C ASP A 47 -8.82 15.82 2.36
N SER A 48 -7.90 15.11 3.02
CA SER A 48 -7.46 15.48 4.37
C SER A 48 -6.72 16.81 4.41
N GLY A 49 -6.12 17.21 3.29
CA GLY A 49 -5.31 18.42 3.24
C GLY A 49 -3.95 18.29 3.94
N ILE A 50 -3.63 17.12 4.45
CA ILE A 50 -2.35 16.88 5.12
C ILE A 50 -1.27 16.65 4.07
N ASP A 51 -0.10 17.27 4.26
CA ASP A 51 1.03 17.12 3.36
C ASP A 51 1.41 15.64 3.26
N ARG A 52 1.56 15.13 2.02
CA ARG A 52 1.87 13.71 1.77
C ARG A 52 3.10 13.24 2.53
N LYS A 53 4.11 14.08 2.68
CA LYS A 53 5.34 13.72 3.38
C LYS A 53 5.13 13.46 4.87
N ASN A 54 4.01 13.89 5.43
CA ASN A 54 3.68 13.68 6.84
C ASN A 54 2.82 12.42 7.04
N ILE A 55 2.55 11.68 5.98
CA ILE A 55 1.78 10.44 6.02
C ILE A 55 2.69 9.29 5.63
N PHE A 56 2.71 8.24 6.47
CA PHE A 56 3.40 6.98 6.14
C PHE A 56 2.37 6.06 5.51
N LEU A 57 2.48 5.84 4.22
CA LEU A 57 1.53 5.04 3.45
C LEU A 57 2.17 3.71 3.07
N SER A 58 1.55 2.61 3.46
CA SER A 58 2.01 1.28 3.08
C SER A 58 0.93 0.56 2.29
N THR A 59 1.36 -0.24 1.33
CA THR A 59 0.46 -1.10 0.58
C THR A 59 1.15 -2.41 0.23
N LYS A 60 0.37 -3.39 -0.18
CA LYS A 60 0.82 -4.75 -0.44
C LYS A 60 0.41 -5.16 -1.84
N ILE A 61 1.25 -5.96 -2.48
CA ILE A 61 0.93 -6.57 -3.76
C ILE A 61 0.44 -8.00 -3.50
N TRP A 62 -0.73 -8.32 -4.00
CA TRP A 62 -1.30 -9.65 -3.86
C TRP A 62 -0.71 -10.62 -4.88
N ALA A 63 -0.77 -11.91 -4.56
CA ALA A 63 -0.16 -12.96 -5.38
C ALA A 63 -0.63 -12.96 -6.83
N SER A 64 -1.87 -12.60 -7.08
CA SER A 64 -2.41 -12.55 -8.45
C SER A 64 -1.72 -11.51 -9.33
N GLU A 65 -1.03 -10.56 -8.72
CA GLU A 65 -0.39 -9.45 -9.44
C GLU A 65 1.13 -9.59 -9.56
N TYR A 66 1.71 -10.67 -9.02
CA TYR A 66 3.18 -10.80 -9.00
C TYR A 66 3.83 -10.83 -10.38
N GLU A 67 3.10 -11.23 -11.39
CA GLU A 67 3.60 -11.28 -12.76
C GLU A 67 3.12 -10.12 -13.62
N ASN A 68 2.35 -9.20 -13.06
CA ASN A 68 1.87 -8.02 -13.77
C ASN A 68 2.91 -6.89 -13.67
N GLU A 69 3.58 -6.62 -14.77
CA GLU A 69 4.65 -5.62 -14.80
C GLU A 69 4.18 -4.19 -14.49
N ASN A 70 2.89 -3.93 -14.62
CA ASN A 70 2.32 -2.60 -14.42
C ASN A 70 1.69 -2.42 -13.03
N THR A 71 1.80 -3.41 -12.16
CA THR A 71 1.11 -3.38 -10.86
C THR A 71 1.50 -2.19 -10.01
N VAL A 72 2.78 -1.84 -9.96
CA VAL A 72 3.24 -0.72 -9.13
C VAL A 72 2.64 0.59 -9.63
N GLU A 73 2.70 0.83 -10.93
CA GLU A 73 2.12 2.04 -11.53
C GLU A 73 0.62 2.10 -11.31
N GLU A 74 -0.08 0.99 -11.46
CA GLU A 74 -1.51 0.91 -11.23
C GLU A 74 -1.86 1.20 -9.77
N THR A 75 -1.07 0.69 -8.85
CA THR A 75 -1.24 0.94 -7.41
C THR A 75 -1.08 2.42 -7.09
N LEU A 76 -0.02 3.05 -7.60
CA LEU A 76 0.21 4.48 -7.37
C LEU A 76 -0.91 5.33 -7.99
N GLU A 77 -1.41 4.93 -9.16
CA GLU A 77 -2.53 5.61 -9.78
C GLU A 77 -3.79 5.52 -8.93
N ARG A 78 -4.12 4.33 -8.43
CA ARG A 78 -5.30 4.17 -7.58
C ARG A 78 -5.19 5.00 -6.31
N LEU A 79 -4.02 5.04 -5.70
CA LEU A 79 -3.78 5.82 -4.49
C LEU A 79 -3.61 7.31 -4.78
N GLY A 80 -3.37 7.67 -6.04
CA GLY A 80 -3.20 9.08 -6.42
C GLY A 80 -1.92 9.70 -5.89
N VAL A 81 -0.86 8.90 -5.75
CA VAL A 81 0.42 9.35 -5.18
C VAL A 81 1.58 8.99 -6.12
N ASP A 82 2.72 9.66 -5.94
CA ASP A 82 3.92 9.40 -6.72
C ASP A 82 4.78 8.30 -6.14
N TYR A 83 4.59 8.02 -4.85
CA TYR A 83 5.36 7.01 -4.14
C TYR A 83 4.58 6.51 -2.93
N VAL A 84 4.97 5.33 -2.43
CA VAL A 84 4.52 4.83 -1.13
C VAL A 84 5.73 4.73 -0.21
N ASP A 85 5.49 4.78 1.09
CA ASP A 85 6.58 4.68 2.07
C ASP A 85 7.04 3.24 2.24
N LEU A 86 6.10 2.29 2.19
CA LEU A 86 6.42 0.87 2.26
C LEU A 86 5.57 0.10 1.25
N LEU A 87 6.24 -0.69 0.44
CA LEU A 87 5.58 -1.60 -0.51
C LEU A 87 6.07 -3.01 -0.23
N TYR A 88 5.17 -3.96 -0.07
CA TYR A 88 5.59 -5.31 0.24
C TYR A 88 4.70 -6.38 -0.40
N ILE A 89 5.22 -7.60 -0.42
CA ILE A 89 4.52 -8.77 -0.90
C ILE A 89 3.57 -9.24 0.19
N HIS A 90 2.31 -9.46 -0.16
CA HIS A 90 1.28 -9.81 0.81
C HIS A 90 1.44 -11.24 1.33
N GLN A 91 1.72 -12.20 0.43
CA GLN A 91 1.85 -13.60 0.81
C GLN A 91 2.91 -14.33 -0.03
N PRO A 92 3.54 -15.38 0.53
CA PRO A 92 4.52 -16.19 -0.21
C PRO A 92 3.82 -17.24 -1.07
N ALA A 93 2.97 -16.79 -1.99
CA ALA A 93 2.20 -17.66 -2.88
C ALA A 93 2.48 -17.27 -4.33
N GLY A 94 2.19 -18.20 -5.24
CA GLY A 94 2.43 -17.97 -6.66
C GLY A 94 3.89 -17.65 -6.94
N ASN A 95 4.12 -16.78 -7.91
CA ASN A 95 5.48 -16.37 -8.27
C ASN A 95 5.96 -15.17 -7.42
N TRP A 96 6.10 -15.42 -6.11
CA TRP A 96 6.47 -14.36 -5.17
C TRP A 96 7.84 -13.75 -5.47
N LEU A 97 8.74 -14.53 -6.08
CA LEU A 97 10.06 -14.02 -6.44
C LEU A 97 9.97 -12.93 -7.51
N ALA A 98 9.09 -13.13 -8.51
CA ALA A 98 8.83 -12.10 -9.50
C ALA A 98 8.24 -10.86 -8.84
N GLY A 99 7.35 -11.03 -7.88
CA GLY A 99 6.80 -9.94 -7.09
C GLY A 99 7.88 -9.17 -6.35
N TYR A 100 8.77 -9.89 -5.70
CA TYR A 100 9.86 -9.24 -4.96
C TYR A 100 10.80 -8.46 -5.88
N ARG A 101 11.11 -9.00 -7.05
CA ARG A 101 11.92 -8.28 -8.03
C ARG A 101 11.25 -6.99 -8.49
N MET A 102 9.93 -7.01 -8.59
CA MET A 102 9.16 -5.81 -8.92
C MET A 102 9.27 -4.76 -7.81
N LEU A 103 9.29 -5.20 -6.54
CA LEU A 103 9.51 -4.29 -5.41
C LEU A 103 10.90 -3.65 -5.47
N GLU A 104 11.92 -4.45 -5.78
CA GLU A 104 13.29 -3.95 -5.90
C GLU A 104 13.39 -2.88 -7.00
N LYS A 105 12.71 -3.10 -8.13
CA LYS A 105 12.68 -2.12 -9.21
C LYS A 105 11.99 -0.84 -8.74
N ALA A 106 10.87 -0.96 -8.05
CA ALA A 106 10.14 0.21 -7.53
C ALA A 106 11.01 1.00 -6.56
N TYR A 107 11.75 0.32 -5.70
CA TYR A 107 12.68 0.97 -4.78
C TYR A 107 13.75 1.76 -5.53
N ARG A 108 14.35 1.16 -6.54
CA ARG A 108 15.38 1.83 -7.34
C ARG A 108 14.83 3.05 -8.09
N GLU A 109 13.56 3.00 -8.49
CA GLU A 109 12.92 4.09 -9.24
C GLU A 109 12.32 5.17 -8.34
N GLY A 110 12.45 5.02 -7.04
CA GLY A 110 11.90 6.00 -6.09
C GLY A 110 10.39 5.90 -5.88
N LYS A 111 9.75 4.86 -6.37
CA LYS A 111 8.30 4.64 -6.21
C LYS A 111 7.96 4.04 -4.85
N ALA A 112 8.92 3.44 -4.17
CA ALA A 112 8.78 2.93 -2.81
C ALA A 112 10.03 3.31 -2.02
N LYS A 113 9.85 3.85 -0.83
CA LYS A 113 10.97 4.22 0.03
C LYS A 113 11.54 3.03 0.78
N SER A 114 10.71 2.03 1.04
CA SER A 114 11.12 0.76 1.67
C SER A 114 10.33 -0.37 1.03
N ILE A 115 10.92 -1.55 1.03
CA ILE A 115 10.25 -2.76 0.53
C ILE A 115 10.36 -3.86 1.57
N GLY A 116 9.44 -4.82 1.52
CA GLY A 116 9.42 -5.88 2.50
C GLY A 116 8.56 -7.07 2.10
N ILE A 117 8.44 -8.00 3.03
CA ILE A 117 7.71 -9.26 2.86
C ILE A 117 6.77 -9.44 4.04
N SER A 118 5.53 -9.79 3.75
CA SER A 118 4.51 -10.05 4.77
C SER A 118 4.10 -11.52 4.75
N ASN A 119 3.76 -12.04 5.92
CA ASN A 119 3.27 -13.43 6.08
C ASN A 119 4.27 -14.51 5.66
N PHE A 120 5.56 -14.19 5.65
CA PHE A 120 6.62 -15.18 5.40
C PHE A 120 7.12 -15.69 6.73
N GLU A 121 7.02 -17.00 6.95
CA GLU A 121 7.45 -17.64 8.17
C GLU A 121 8.17 -18.95 7.87
N GLY A 122 8.97 -19.42 8.83
CA GLY A 122 9.64 -20.71 8.74
C GLY A 122 10.48 -20.86 7.50
N LYS A 123 10.15 -21.81 6.67
CA LYS A 123 10.95 -22.17 5.49
C LYS A 123 11.04 -21.09 4.42
N TYR A 124 10.20 -20.06 4.50
CA TYR A 124 10.24 -18.97 3.52
C TYR A 124 11.18 -17.84 3.94
N MET A 125 11.56 -17.88 5.20
CA MET A 125 12.49 -16.89 5.75
C MET A 125 13.93 -17.40 5.52
#